data_844f0e8ea11abcd40334104e7e57696e
#
_entry.id   844f0e8ea11abcd40334104e7e57696e
#
_cell.length_a   1.000
_cell.length_b   1.000
_cell.length_c   1.000
_cell.angle_alpha   90.00
_cell.angle_beta   90.00
_cell.angle_gamma   90.00
#
_symmetry.space_group_name_H-M   'P 1'
#
loop_
_entity.id
_entity.type
_entity.pdbx_description
1 polymer ?
#
loop_
_entity_poly.entity_id
_entity_poly.type
_entity_poly.pdbx_seq_one_letter_code
_entity_poly.pdbx_strand_id
1 'polypeptide(L)'
;DWDKANQMILKPVILMSKLVTPVMVKQGIGSIVNITTFSAFEPSLMFPTSSVFRASVSSFTKLYSDRYGPDNIRMNCLLPGFTDSLDLPQRLANMSALKRLARAEEQAKAAAFLLSEDSSYITGQSLRVDGGVTRHV
;
A
#
# COMPACT_ATOMS: atom_id res chain seq x y z
N ASP A 1 12.88 13.72 -10.05
CA ASP A 1 12.25 13.61 -11.38
C ASP A 1 10.87 12.99 -11.25
N TRP A 2 9.83 13.76 -11.60
CA TRP A 2 8.41 13.39 -11.47
C TRP A 2 8.02 12.31 -12.49
N ASP A 3 8.52 12.39 -13.72
CA ASP A 3 8.19 11.39 -14.75
C ASP A 3 8.74 10.02 -14.40
N LYS A 4 9.98 9.98 -13.89
CA LYS A 4 10.58 8.73 -13.41
C LYS A 4 9.80 8.15 -12.24
N ALA A 5 9.36 8.97 -11.29
CA ALA A 5 8.57 8.51 -10.15
C ALA A 5 7.21 7.95 -10.61
N ASN A 6 6.53 8.60 -11.55
CA ASN A 6 5.30 8.07 -12.17
C ASN A 6 5.53 6.70 -12.81
N GLN A 7 6.60 6.57 -13.60
CA GLN A 7 6.94 5.32 -14.28
C GLN A 7 7.29 4.18 -13.31
N MET A 8 7.83 4.50 -12.13
CA MET A 8 8.24 3.50 -11.15
C MET A 8 7.16 3.16 -10.12
N ILE A 9 6.24 4.06 -9.83
CA ILE A 9 5.30 3.92 -8.71
C ILE A 9 3.86 3.66 -9.21
N LEU A 10 3.30 4.56 -9.99
CA LEU A 10 1.89 4.48 -10.38
C LEU A 10 1.67 3.60 -11.62
N LYS A 11 2.44 3.84 -12.67
CA LYS A 11 2.26 3.15 -13.95
C LYS A 11 2.35 1.63 -13.86
N PRO A 12 3.31 1.03 -13.11
CA PRO A 12 3.36 -0.43 -12.95
C PRO A 12 2.12 -1.01 -12.29
N VAL A 13 1.56 -0.33 -11.28
CA VAL A 13 0.33 -0.78 -10.60
C VAL A 13 -0.82 -0.86 -11.59
N ILE A 14 -1.01 0.18 -12.40
CA ILE A 14 -2.09 0.22 -13.41
C ILE A 14 -1.88 -0.88 -14.46
N LEU A 15 -0.65 -1.03 -14.98
CA LEU A 15 -0.34 -2.01 -16.02
C LEU A 15 -0.49 -3.45 -15.51
N MET A 16 0.03 -3.77 -14.33
CA MET A 16 -0.10 -5.09 -13.73
C MET A 16 -1.55 -5.43 -13.42
N SER A 17 -2.31 -4.47 -12.87
CA SER A 17 -3.74 -4.67 -12.64
C SER A 17 -4.49 -5.00 -13.93
N LYS A 18 -4.20 -4.28 -15.02
CA LYS A 18 -4.78 -4.56 -16.35
C LYS A 18 -4.50 -6.00 -16.84
N LEU A 19 -3.30 -6.51 -16.58
CA LEU A 19 -2.89 -7.85 -17.02
C LEU A 19 -3.52 -8.97 -16.18
N VAL A 20 -3.59 -8.79 -14.84
CA VAL A 20 -4.07 -9.86 -13.96
C VAL A 20 -5.59 -9.91 -13.81
N THR A 21 -6.28 -8.78 -13.99
CA THR A 21 -7.73 -8.69 -13.82
C THR A 21 -8.52 -9.72 -14.66
N PRO A 22 -8.27 -9.89 -15.97
CA PRO A 22 -9.02 -10.87 -16.76
C PRO A 22 -8.88 -12.30 -16.22
N VAL A 23 -7.72 -12.64 -15.66
CA VAL A 23 -7.48 -13.97 -15.07
C VAL A 23 -8.30 -14.11 -13.77
N MET A 24 -8.28 -13.10 -12.90
CA MET A 24 -9.04 -13.10 -11.64
C MET A 24 -10.55 -13.12 -11.88
N VAL A 25 -11.05 -12.36 -12.86
CA VAL A 25 -12.47 -12.38 -13.26
C VAL A 25 -12.87 -13.80 -13.71
N LYS A 26 -12.05 -14.45 -14.53
CA LYS A 26 -12.31 -15.84 -14.96
C LYS A 26 -12.28 -16.83 -13.79
N GLN A 27 -11.46 -16.59 -12.77
CA GLN A 27 -11.39 -17.41 -11.56
C GLN A 27 -12.57 -17.16 -10.60
N GLY A 28 -13.26 -16.02 -10.73
CA GLY A 28 -14.32 -15.60 -9.81
C GLY A 28 -13.81 -15.17 -8.43
N ILE A 29 -12.51 -14.95 -8.28
CA ILE A 29 -11.87 -14.52 -7.03
C ILE A 29 -10.52 -13.86 -7.33
N GLY A 30 -10.18 -12.82 -6.57
CA GLY A 30 -8.88 -12.18 -6.63
C GLY A 30 -8.59 -11.29 -5.43
N SER A 31 -7.32 -11.17 -5.07
CA SER A 31 -6.87 -10.22 -4.05
C SER A 31 -5.55 -9.60 -4.47
N ILE A 32 -5.48 -8.28 -4.44
CA ILE A 32 -4.31 -7.47 -4.79
C ILE A 32 -3.96 -6.60 -3.59
N VAL A 33 -2.68 -6.57 -3.24
CA VAL A 33 -2.15 -5.64 -2.23
C VAL A 33 -1.06 -4.78 -2.84
N ASN A 34 -1.28 -3.49 -2.85
CA ASN A 34 -0.30 -2.49 -3.29
C ASN A 34 0.50 -2.01 -2.09
N ILE A 35 1.82 -2.17 -2.12
CA ILE A 35 2.69 -1.62 -1.08
C ILE A 35 2.95 -0.15 -1.38
N THR A 36 2.43 0.73 -0.53
CA THR A 36 2.57 2.18 -0.65
C THR A 36 3.46 2.74 0.46
N THR A 37 3.03 3.78 1.17
CA THR A 37 3.75 4.36 2.30
C THR A 37 2.81 5.19 3.17
N PHE A 38 3.16 5.36 4.44
CA PHE A 38 2.42 6.25 5.35
C PHE A 38 2.33 7.69 4.82
N SER A 39 3.35 8.17 4.07
CA SER A 39 3.37 9.53 3.52
C SER A 39 2.37 9.75 2.36
N ALA A 40 1.64 8.73 1.94
CA ALA A 40 0.54 8.90 0.99
C ALA A 40 -0.63 9.73 1.59
N PHE A 41 -0.82 9.68 2.91
CA PHE A 41 -1.86 10.43 3.62
C PHE A 41 -1.32 11.62 4.42
N GLU A 42 -0.06 11.57 4.83
CA GLU A 42 0.64 12.70 5.46
C GLU A 42 1.85 13.05 4.60
N PRO A 43 1.67 13.84 3.53
CA PRO A 43 2.76 14.18 2.61
C PRO A 43 3.92 14.85 3.31
N SER A 44 5.13 14.45 2.96
CA SER A 44 6.36 14.97 3.57
C SER A 44 7.33 15.48 2.51
N LEU A 45 7.96 16.62 2.79
CA LEU A 45 9.03 17.16 1.96
C LEU A 45 10.26 16.23 1.91
N MET A 46 10.37 15.27 2.82
CA MET A 46 11.38 14.22 2.78
C MET A 46 11.17 13.27 1.60
N PHE A 47 9.92 13.07 1.16
CA PHE A 47 9.54 12.13 0.11
C PHE A 47 8.49 12.72 -0.86
N PRO A 48 8.74 13.85 -1.54
CA PRO A 48 7.70 14.60 -2.25
C PRO A 48 7.06 13.80 -3.39
N THR A 49 7.85 13.22 -4.28
CA THR A 49 7.34 12.43 -5.41
C THR A 49 6.69 11.12 -4.95
N SER A 50 7.28 10.47 -3.96
CA SER A 50 6.72 9.25 -3.35
C SER A 50 5.37 9.51 -2.70
N SER A 51 5.22 10.60 -1.95
CA SER A 51 3.96 10.98 -1.31
C SER A 51 2.84 11.13 -2.36
N VAL A 52 3.09 11.91 -3.43
CA VAL A 52 2.08 12.17 -4.47
C VAL A 52 1.68 10.91 -5.22
N PHE A 53 2.64 10.16 -5.75
CA PHE A 53 2.30 8.99 -6.57
C PHE A 53 1.74 7.83 -5.76
N ARG A 54 2.13 7.67 -4.49
CA ARG A 54 1.54 6.65 -3.64
C ARG A 54 0.15 7.02 -3.14
N ALA A 55 -0.15 8.31 -2.98
CA ALA A 55 -1.52 8.79 -2.81
C ALA A 55 -2.38 8.47 -4.05
N SER A 56 -1.83 8.63 -5.25
CA SER A 56 -2.49 8.25 -6.50
C SER A 56 -2.76 6.74 -6.58
N VAL A 57 -1.84 5.89 -6.09
CA VAL A 57 -2.07 4.44 -5.97
C VAL A 57 -3.22 4.13 -5.02
N SER A 58 -3.32 4.84 -3.88
CA SER A 58 -4.43 4.65 -2.94
C SER A 58 -5.77 5.03 -3.58
N SER A 59 -5.81 6.14 -4.32
CA SER A 59 -6.99 6.55 -5.07
C SER A 59 -7.36 5.53 -6.16
N PHE A 60 -6.39 5.06 -6.94
CA PHE A 60 -6.59 4.00 -7.93
C PHE A 60 -7.13 2.71 -7.29
N THR A 61 -6.60 2.32 -6.13
CA THR A 61 -7.05 1.15 -5.37
C THR A 61 -8.53 1.22 -5.04
N LYS A 62 -9.02 2.39 -4.62
CA LYS A 62 -10.46 2.59 -4.33
C LYS A 62 -11.30 2.45 -5.60
N LEU A 63 -10.93 3.13 -6.68
CA LEU A 63 -11.64 3.04 -7.95
C LEU A 63 -11.66 1.61 -8.51
N TYR A 64 -10.55 0.89 -8.39
CA TYR A 64 -10.44 -0.50 -8.81
C TYR A 64 -11.39 -1.42 -8.00
N SER A 65 -11.44 -1.23 -6.68
CA SER A 65 -12.31 -2.02 -5.81
C SER A 65 -13.79 -1.78 -6.12
N ASP A 66 -14.18 -0.55 -6.43
CA ASP A 66 -15.56 -0.23 -6.82
C ASP A 66 -15.93 -0.88 -8.17
N ARG A 67 -14.99 -0.93 -9.10
CA ARG A 67 -15.22 -1.53 -10.43
C ARG A 67 -15.28 -3.05 -10.40
N TYR A 68 -14.41 -3.71 -9.65
CA TYR A 68 -14.22 -5.16 -9.69
C TYR A 68 -14.68 -5.90 -8.42
N GLY A 69 -15.20 -5.19 -7.44
CA GLY A 69 -15.87 -5.79 -6.28
C GLY A 69 -17.01 -6.74 -6.65
N PRO A 70 -17.89 -6.40 -7.63
CA PRO A 70 -18.93 -7.31 -8.11
C PRO A 70 -18.38 -8.63 -8.70
N ASP A 71 -17.14 -8.64 -9.18
CA ASP A 71 -16.45 -9.84 -9.68
C ASP A 71 -15.70 -10.60 -8.55
N ASN A 72 -15.95 -10.25 -7.29
CA ASN A 72 -15.26 -10.81 -6.12
C ASN A 72 -13.73 -10.62 -6.14
N ILE A 73 -13.28 -9.45 -6.64
CA ILE A 73 -11.87 -9.08 -6.68
C ILE A 73 -11.65 -7.92 -5.72
N ARG A 74 -10.77 -8.11 -4.75
CA ARG A 74 -10.40 -7.12 -3.75
C ARG A 74 -9.08 -6.46 -4.11
N MET A 75 -8.96 -5.17 -3.82
CA MET A 75 -7.69 -4.46 -3.90
C MET A 75 -7.54 -3.55 -2.69
N ASN A 76 -6.41 -3.65 -2.00
CA ASN A 76 -6.08 -2.83 -0.85
C ASN A 76 -4.66 -2.27 -0.94
N CYS A 77 -4.38 -1.23 -0.19
CA CYS A 77 -3.03 -0.72 0.03
C CYS A 77 -2.53 -1.09 1.43
N LEU A 78 -1.27 -1.49 1.52
CA LEU A 78 -0.51 -1.55 2.75
C LEU A 78 0.40 -0.31 2.82
N LEU A 79 0.38 0.40 3.93
CA LEU A 79 1.15 1.63 4.15
C LEU A 79 2.20 1.38 5.24
N PRO A 80 3.39 0.89 4.87
CA PRO A 80 4.47 0.70 5.82
C PRO A 80 4.97 2.01 6.41
N GLY A 81 5.36 1.96 7.68
CA GLY A 81 6.28 2.93 8.27
C GLY A 81 7.73 2.63 7.93
N PHE A 82 8.65 3.13 8.75
CA PHE A 82 10.06 2.84 8.61
C PHE A 82 10.36 1.40 9.03
N THR A 83 11.02 0.65 8.14
CA THR A 83 11.24 -0.79 8.26
C THR A 83 12.73 -1.11 8.25
N ASP A 84 13.15 -2.12 8.99
CA ASP A 84 14.53 -2.56 9.20
C ASP A 84 15.19 -3.23 7.99
N SER A 85 14.45 -3.40 6.89
CA SER A 85 14.99 -3.88 5.61
C SER A 85 15.98 -2.90 4.96
N LEU A 86 16.06 -1.68 5.46
CA LEU A 86 17.00 -0.64 5.08
C LEU A 86 17.82 -0.22 6.30
N ASP A 87 19.10 0.11 6.08
CA ASP A 87 19.92 0.74 7.11
C ASP A 87 19.47 2.20 7.30
N LEU A 88 18.58 2.39 8.25
CA LEU A 88 17.95 3.68 8.53
C LEU A 88 18.47 4.28 9.84
N PRO A 89 18.70 5.60 9.89
CA PRO A 89 19.16 6.24 11.11
C PRO A 89 18.12 6.15 12.25
N GLN A 90 18.60 5.97 13.47
CA GLN A 90 17.78 5.82 14.70
C GLN A 90 16.72 6.91 14.88
N ARG A 91 16.98 8.13 14.39
CA ARG A 91 16.01 9.23 14.44
C ARG A 91 14.67 8.88 13.77
N LEU A 92 14.69 8.03 12.74
CA LEU A 92 13.45 7.61 12.04
C LEU A 92 12.66 6.60 12.89
N ALA A 93 13.34 5.70 13.60
CA ALA A 93 12.71 4.83 14.57
C ALA A 93 11.96 5.64 15.67
N ASN A 94 12.55 6.74 16.10
CA ASN A 94 11.97 7.62 17.13
C ASN A 94 10.71 8.37 16.66
N MET A 95 10.45 8.45 15.36
CA MET A 95 9.23 9.05 14.81
C MET A 95 8.00 8.18 15.06
N SER A 96 8.15 6.86 15.17
CA SER A 96 7.03 5.98 15.50
C SER A 96 6.65 6.09 16.99
N ALA A 97 5.39 5.83 17.30
CA ALA A 97 4.93 5.74 18.69
C ALA A 97 5.60 4.55 19.41
N LEU A 98 5.90 3.47 18.69
CA LEU A 98 6.58 2.29 19.22
C LEU A 98 8.09 2.46 19.41
N LYS A 99 8.68 3.59 18.96
CA LYS A 99 10.10 3.96 19.14
C LYS A 99 11.09 2.95 18.57
N ARG A 100 10.68 2.23 17.54
CA ARG A 100 11.52 1.27 16.81
C ARG A 100 11.15 1.24 15.33
N LEU A 101 12.03 0.68 14.51
CA LEU A 101 11.69 0.29 13.14
C LEU A 101 10.76 -0.93 13.18
N ALA A 102 9.92 -1.06 12.19
CA ALA A 102 9.18 -2.29 11.95
C ALA A 102 10.14 -3.37 11.45
N ARG A 103 9.90 -4.62 11.81
CA ARG A 103 10.54 -5.75 11.15
C ARG A 103 9.84 -6.03 9.82
N ALA A 104 10.59 -6.43 8.80
CA ALA A 104 10.03 -6.78 7.49
C ALA A 104 8.91 -7.82 7.59
N GLU A 105 9.03 -8.78 8.53
CA GLU A 105 8.01 -9.80 8.80
C GLU A 105 6.69 -9.22 9.32
N GLU A 106 6.70 -8.11 10.06
CA GLU A 106 5.48 -7.46 10.54
C GLU A 106 4.68 -6.87 9.36
N GLN A 107 5.37 -6.35 8.36
CA GLN A 107 4.74 -5.90 7.11
C GLN A 107 4.21 -7.10 6.30
N ALA A 108 5.00 -8.17 6.20
CA ALA A 108 4.62 -9.38 5.47
C ALA A 108 3.36 -10.05 6.07
N LYS A 109 3.24 -10.11 7.39
CA LYS A 109 2.04 -10.64 8.06
C LYS A 109 0.78 -9.83 7.73
N ALA A 110 0.88 -8.51 7.73
CA ALA A 110 -0.25 -7.65 7.36
C ALA A 110 -0.62 -7.81 5.86
N ALA A 111 0.36 -7.94 4.98
CA ALA A 111 0.12 -8.21 3.57
C ALA A 111 -0.54 -9.58 3.37
N ALA A 112 -0.06 -10.62 4.07
CA ALA A 112 -0.65 -11.96 4.03
C ALA A 112 -2.10 -11.96 4.49
N PHE A 113 -2.42 -11.25 5.58
CA PHE A 113 -3.79 -11.06 6.04
C PHE A 113 -4.67 -10.42 4.97
N LEU A 114 -4.23 -9.33 4.34
CA LEU A 114 -5.00 -8.66 3.28
C LEU A 114 -5.19 -9.50 2.02
N LEU A 115 -4.28 -10.44 1.75
CA LEU A 115 -4.37 -11.38 0.62
C LEU A 115 -5.25 -12.60 0.93
N SER A 116 -5.44 -12.94 2.20
CA SER A 116 -6.17 -14.14 2.65
C SER A 116 -7.69 -13.94 2.69
N GLU A 117 -8.42 -15.04 2.88
CA GLU A 117 -9.86 -15.04 3.12
C GLU A 117 -10.26 -14.40 4.46
N ASP A 118 -9.35 -14.29 5.42
CA ASP A 118 -9.62 -13.63 6.71
C ASP A 118 -9.95 -12.14 6.53
N SER A 119 -9.57 -11.56 5.40
CA SER A 119 -9.90 -10.17 5.00
C SER A 119 -10.97 -10.10 3.90
N SER A 120 -11.83 -11.12 3.76
CA SER A 120 -12.80 -11.25 2.65
C SER A 120 -13.78 -10.06 2.51
N TYR A 121 -14.02 -9.29 3.57
CA TYR A 121 -14.87 -8.10 3.55
C TYR A 121 -14.09 -6.78 3.56
N ILE A 122 -12.77 -6.83 3.31
CA ILE A 122 -11.89 -5.66 3.26
C ILE A 122 -11.46 -5.42 1.82
N THR A 123 -11.91 -4.31 1.22
CA THR A 123 -11.50 -3.86 -0.11
C THR A 123 -11.51 -2.34 -0.21
N GLY A 124 -10.69 -1.77 -1.08
CA GLY A 124 -10.56 -0.33 -1.27
C GLY A 124 -9.91 0.40 -0.09
N GLN A 125 -9.27 -0.32 0.83
CA GLN A 125 -8.71 0.23 2.06
C GLN A 125 -7.21 0.49 1.94
N SER A 126 -6.76 1.42 2.77
CA SER A 126 -5.34 1.75 2.97
C SER A 126 -4.98 1.46 4.42
N LEU A 127 -4.42 0.27 4.67
CA LEU A 127 -4.04 -0.18 6.00
C LEU A 127 -2.66 0.35 6.37
N ARG A 128 -2.60 1.16 7.41
CA ARG A 128 -1.33 1.66 7.97
C ARG A 128 -0.70 0.61 8.88
N VAL A 129 0.55 0.28 8.61
CA VAL A 129 1.39 -0.59 9.44
C VAL A 129 2.70 0.16 9.71
N ASP A 130 2.56 1.26 10.46
CA ASP A 130 3.58 2.31 10.58
C ASP A 130 4.06 2.56 12.02
N GLY A 131 3.60 1.74 12.98
CA GLY A 131 3.98 1.89 14.38
C GLY A 131 3.50 3.19 15.01
N GLY A 132 2.48 3.85 14.43
CA GLY A 132 1.94 5.12 14.90
C GLY A 132 2.79 6.33 14.48
N VAL A 133 3.42 6.29 13.31
CA VAL A 133 4.10 7.46 12.73
C VAL A 133 3.09 8.51 12.32
N THR A 134 2.00 8.11 11.65
CA THR A 134 0.95 9.03 11.18
C THR A 134 0.07 9.51 12.33
N ARG A 135 -0.42 10.74 12.23
CA ARG A 135 -1.14 11.45 13.31
C ARG A 135 -2.64 11.54 13.09
N HIS A 136 -3.12 11.46 11.85
CA HIS A 136 -4.56 11.54 11.59
C HIS A 136 -5.27 10.25 11.99
N VAL A 137 -6.50 10.39 12.39
CA VAL A 137 -7.42 9.32 12.79
C VAL A 137 -8.48 9.08 11.73
#